data_968d6712da850f31747bd679aaa47194
#
_entry.id   968d6712da850f31747bd679aaa47194
#
_cell.length_a   1.000
_cell.length_b   1.000
_cell.length_c   1.000
_cell.angle_alpha   90.00
_cell.angle_beta   90.00
_cell.angle_gamma   90.00
#
_symmetry.space_group_name_H-M   'P 1'
#
loop_
_entity.id
_entity.type
_entity.pdbx_description
1 polymer ?
#
loop_
_entity_poly.entity_id
_entity_poly.type
_entity_poly.pdbx_seq_one_letter_code
_entity_poly.pdbx_strand_id
1 'polypeptide(L)'
;MSADFAGSGRNWSQRRLTTGDPEILWERSPTHGGRTIYAPRMTRKQRAEHVLQRLEQLYPQTPVPLDHRDPFTLLVAVLLSAQCTDARVNQVTPHLFARAATPQAMAQVPVDEVEAIVRPCGLAPKKARAIVELSKILLQRHQGRVPDDFEALEQLPGVGHKTASVVMAQAFGVPAFPIDTHIHRLAQRWGLTDGRNVQQTERDLKRLFPRQSWNKLHLQIIFYGRDHCTARGCDGTVCPLCRELYPRRRTPVTWRKG
;
A
#
# COMPACT_ATOMS: atom_id res chain seq x y z
N MET A 1 0.53 24.96 34.45
CA MET A 1 1.31 23.73 34.32
C MET A 1 1.30 23.36 32.84
N SER A 2 2.34 23.81 32.15
CA SER A 2 2.53 23.64 30.72
C SER A 2 3.23 22.31 30.49
N ALA A 3 2.69 21.44 29.64
CA ALA A 3 3.34 20.24 29.18
C ALA A 3 3.72 20.44 27.71
N ASP A 4 5.01 20.59 27.47
CA ASP A 4 5.65 20.66 26.16
C ASP A 4 5.52 19.34 25.44
N PHE A 5 4.86 19.32 24.29
CA PHE A 5 4.94 18.25 23.29
C PHE A 5 5.95 18.64 22.22
N ALA A 6 7.21 18.28 22.49
CA ALA A 6 8.27 18.36 21.48
C ALA A 6 8.09 17.25 20.45
N GLY A 7 7.75 17.64 19.22
CA GLY A 7 7.64 16.78 18.06
C GLY A 7 9.01 16.22 17.66
N SER A 8 9.20 14.92 17.75
CA SER A 8 10.36 14.23 17.15
C SER A 8 10.04 13.89 15.69
N GLY A 9 10.31 14.81 14.78
CA GLY A 9 10.38 14.54 13.35
C GLY A 9 11.51 13.55 13.05
N ARG A 10 11.19 12.28 12.88
CA ARG A 10 12.16 11.27 12.46
C ARG A 10 12.28 11.28 10.94
N ASN A 11 13.37 11.84 10.49
CA ASN A 11 13.82 11.83 9.11
C ASN A 11 14.23 10.39 8.72
N TRP A 12 13.43 9.72 7.87
CA TRP A 12 13.62 8.33 7.46
C TRP A 12 14.65 8.14 6.33
N SER A 13 15.40 9.18 5.97
CA SER A 13 16.28 9.13 4.78
C SER A 13 17.69 8.58 5.01
N GLN A 14 18.11 8.21 6.24
CA GLN A 14 19.47 7.72 6.48
C GLN A 14 19.54 6.62 7.57
N ARG A 15 19.08 5.42 7.27
CA ARG A 15 19.67 4.23 7.91
C ARG A 15 20.50 3.49 6.89
N ARG A 16 21.80 3.77 6.90
CA ARG A 16 22.79 2.82 6.39
C ARG A 16 22.76 1.62 7.33
N LEU A 17 22.49 0.45 6.76
CA LEU A 17 22.64 -0.82 7.45
C LEU A 17 24.12 -0.94 7.85
N THR A 18 24.39 -0.95 9.15
CA THR A 18 25.71 -1.32 9.69
C THR A 18 25.95 -2.79 9.38
N THR A 19 27.13 -3.08 8.87
CA THR A 19 27.66 -4.41 8.59
C THR A 19 27.67 -5.24 9.86
N GLY A 20 26.71 -6.14 10.00
CA GLY A 20 26.52 -7.02 11.14
C GLY A 20 25.39 -8.03 10.95
N ASP A 21 25.05 -8.37 9.69
CA ASP A 21 24.15 -9.49 9.43
C ASP A 21 24.87 -10.79 9.76
N PRO A 22 24.26 -11.71 10.55
CA PRO A 22 24.85 -13.02 10.74
C PRO A 22 24.98 -13.70 9.39
N GLU A 23 26.20 -14.05 9.00
CA GLU A 23 26.49 -14.91 7.87
C GLU A 23 25.63 -16.16 7.98
N ILE A 24 24.64 -16.29 7.11
CA ILE A 24 23.95 -17.55 6.90
C ILE A 24 24.98 -18.46 6.23
N LEU A 25 25.65 -19.27 7.05
CA LEU A 25 26.51 -20.36 6.60
C LEU A 25 25.69 -21.29 5.70
N TRP A 26 25.91 -21.18 4.41
CA TRP A 26 25.46 -22.17 3.45
C TRP A 26 26.31 -23.42 3.65
N GLU A 27 25.84 -24.33 4.50
CA GLU A 27 26.41 -25.66 4.54
C GLU A 27 26.32 -26.27 3.14
N ARG A 28 27.49 -26.53 2.57
CA ARG A 28 27.60 -27.33 1.35
C ARG A 28 27.03 -28.72 1.67
N SER A 29 25.84 -29.02 1.15
CA SER A 29 25.29 -30.33 1.23
C SER A 29 26.29 -31.33 0.63
N PRO A 30 26.62 -32.42 1.31
CA PRO A 30 27.59 -33.42 0.82
C PRO A 30 27.08 -34.02 -0.50
N THR A 31 27.95 -34.02 -1.50
CA THR A 31 27.74 -34.69 -2.78
C THR A 31 27.74 -36.19 -2.55
N HIS A 32 26.60 -36.87 -2.50
CA HIS A 32 26.48 -38.29 -2.65
C HIS A 32 26.18 -38.62 -4.12
N GLY A 33 27.16 -39.20 -4.78
CA GLY A 33 27.01 -39.90 -6.08
C GLY A 33 26.47 -39.07 -7.24
N GLY A 34 27.27 -38.15 -7.83
CA GLY A 34 27.15 -37.65 -9.21
C GLY A 34 25.80 -37.10 -9.74
N ARG A 35 24.72 -37.13 -8.96
CA ARG A 35 23.43 -36.54 -9.29
C ARG A 35 23.27 -35.22 -8.54
N THR A 36 23.28 -34.10 -9.28
CA THR A 36 22.88 -32.81 -8.75
C THR A 36 21.42 -32.94 -8.28
N ILE A 37 21.21 -33.09 -6.97
CA ILE A 37 19.87 -33.04 -6.39
C ILE A 37 19.39 -31.61 -6.52
N TYR A 38 18.55 -31.34 -7.53
CA TYR A 38 17.91 -30.07 -7.70
C TYR A 38 16.94 -29.83 -6.54
N ALA A 39 17.19 -28.86 -5.69
CA ALA A 39 16.20 -28.43 -4.71
C ALA A 39 14.85 -28.22 -5.44
N PRO A 40 13.76 -28.80 -4.93
CA PRO A 40 12.47 -28.71 -5.62
C PRO A 40 12.05 -27.23 -5.77
N ARG A 41 11.55 -26.91 -6.95
CA ARG A 41 11.06 -25.56 -7.23
C ARG A 41 9.85 -25.28 -6.35
N MET A 42 9.87 -24.21 -5.56
CA MET A 42 8.74 -23.83 -4.69
C MET A 42 7.44 -23.75 -5.49
N THR A 43 6.39 -24.32 -4.96
CA THR A 43 5.02 -24.13 -5.47
C THR A 43 4.56 -22.69 -5.24
N ARG A 44 3.48 -22.25 -5.90
CA ARG A 44 2.91 -20.92 -5.70
C ARG A 44 2.51 -20.69 -4.22
N LYS A 45 1.95 -21.72 -3.57
CA LYS A 45 1.57 -21.68 -2.16
C LYS A 45 2.79 -21.53 -1.24
N GLN A 46 3.83 -22.34 -1.45
CA GLN A 46 5.08 -22.24 -0.68
C GLN A 46 5.75 -20.86 -0.82
N ARG A 47 5.72 -20.27 -2.02
CA ARG A 47 6.21 -18.90 -2.22
C ARG A 47 5.39 -17.89 -1.44
N ALA A 48 4.06 -18.02 -1.42
CA ALA A 48 3.20 -17.13 -0.65
C ALA A 48 3.47 -17.23 0.86
N GLU A 49 3.62 -18.44 1.39
CA GLU A 49 3.97 -18.69 2.79
C GLU A 49 5.33 -18.07 3.14
N HIS A 50 6.34 -18.27 2.28
CA HIS A 50 7.66 -17.68 2.46
C HIS A 50 7.62 -16.14 2.43
N VAL A 51 6.89 -15.55 1.47
CA VAL A 51 6.68 -14.09 1.38
C VAL A 51 6.04 -13.55 2.66
N LEU A 52 4.99 -14.21 3.14
CA LEU A 52 4.28 -13.79 4.36
C LEU A 52 5.23 -13.78 5.57
N GLN A 53 6.00 -14.85 5.77
CA GLN A 53 6.96 -14.97 6.87
C GLN A 53 8.07 -13.91 6.79
N ARG A 54 8.66 -13.71 5.60
CA ARG A 54 9.74 -12.73 5.41
C ARG A 54 9.26 -11.29 5.60
N LEU A 55 8.09 -10.96 5.09
CA LEU A 55 7.53 -9.62 5.27
C LEU A 55 7.12 -9.35 6.72
N GLU A 56 6.66 -10.37 7.45
CA GLU A 56 6.38 -10.24 8.87
C GLU A 56 7.64 -9.96 9.70
N GLN A 57 8.76 -10.59 9.35
CA GLN A 57 10.06 -10.32 9.99
C GLN A 57 10.60 -8.92 9.67
N LEU A 58 10.45 -8.46 8.42
CA LEU A 58 10.99 -7.17 7.97
C LEU A 58 10.13 -5.98 8.42
N TYR A 59 8.81 -6.17 8.43
CA TYR A 59 7.84 -5.12 8.74
C TYR A 59 6.82 -5.60 9.78
N PRO A 60 7.26 -5.83 11.04
CA PRO A 60 6.35 -6.29 12.11
C PRO A 60 5.26 -5.25 12.42
N GLN A 61 5.50 -3.99 12.12
CA GLN A 61 4.54 -2.90 12.24
C GLN A 61 4.35 -2.21 10.89
N THR A 62 3.10 -1.89 10.57
CA THR A 62 2.72 -1.26 9.31
C THR A 62 1.83 -0.04 9.59
N PRO A 63 2.41 1.10 10.01
CA PRO A 63 1.62 2.31 10.19
C PRO A 63 1.03 2.75 8.85
N VAL A 64 -0.20 3.28 8.91
CA VAL A 64 -0.83 3.88 7.73
C VAL A 64 -0.01 5.10 7.30
N PRO A 65 0.45 5.17 6.05
CA PRO A 65 1.38 6.23 5.62
C PRO A 65 0.72 7.60 5.42
N LEU A 66 -0.61 7.66 5.43
CA LEU A 66 -1.39 8.89 5.30
C LEU A 66 -1.86 9.36 6.67
N ASP A 67 -1.53 10.61 7.04
CA ASP A 67 -1.95 11.22 8.29
C ASP A 67 -3.45 11.47 8.27
N HIS A 68 -4.15 10.98 9.30
CA HIS A 68 -5.59 11.09 9.45
C HIS A 68 -6.01 10.98 10.92
N ARG A 69 -7.24 11.38 11.24
CA ARG A 69 -7.81 11.32 12.60
C ARG A 69 -9.04 10.44 12.70
N ASP A 70 -9.75 10.30 11.61
CA ASP A 70 -11.06 9.64 11.52
C ASP A 70 -11.29 9.09 10.09
N PRO A 71 -12.36 8.31 9.84
CA PRO A 71 -12.64 7.77 8.52
C PRO A 71 -12.82 8.82 7.42
N PHE A 72 -13.33 10.03 7.73
CA PHE A 72 -13.51 11.06 6.71
C PHE A 72 -12.17 11.65 6.28
N THR A 73 -11.32 12.00 7.22
CA THR A 73 -9.99 12.55 6.93
C THR A 73 -9.11 11.51 6.22
N LEU A 74 -9.25 10.21 6.55
CA LEU A 74 -8.62 9.14 5.80
C LEU A 74 -9.14 9.05 4.36
N LEU A 75 -10.45 9.04 4.16
CA LEU A 75 -11.08 8.97 2.83
C LEU A 75 -10.57 10.10 1.93
N VAL A 76 -10.54 11.34 2.44
CA VAL A 76 -10.01 12.50 1.71
C VAL A 76 -8.52 12.35 1.41
N ALA A 77 -7.71 11.92 2.38
CA ALA A 77 -6.28 11.70 2.18
C ALA A 77 -6.01 10.62 1.12
N VAL A 78 -6.76 9.50 1.15
CA VAL A 78 -6.64 8.43 0.15
C VAL A 78 -7.07 8.91 -1.23
N LEU A 79 -8.14 9.71 -1.35
CA LEU A 79 -8.54 10.33 -2.62
C LEU A 79 -7.43 11.25 -3.16
N LEU A 80 -6.82 12.05 -2.30
CA LEU A 80 -5.70 12.93 -2.68
C LEU A 80 -4.45 12.15 -3.09
N SER A 81 -4.23 10.94 -2.57
CA SER A 81 -3.06 10.11 -2.92
C SER A 81 -3.08 9.55 -4.35
N ALA A 82 -4.20 9.64 -5.06
CA ALA A 82 -4.28 9.25 -6.46
C ALA A 82 -3.27 10.05 -7.30
N GLN A 83 -2.26 9.35 -7.88
CA GLN A 83 -1.14 9.95 -8.64
C GLN A 83 -0.34 11.00 -7.84
N CYS A 84 -0.29 10.87 -6.52
CA CYS A 84 0.45 11.75 -5.63
C CYS A 84 1.20 10.92 -4.58
N THR A 85 2.32 11.41 -4.09
CA THR A 85 3.07 10.73 -3.03
C THR A 85 2.43 10.98 -1.67
N ASP A 86 2.52 10.00 -0.76
CA ASP A 86 1.99 10.12 0.61
C ASP A 86 2.60 11.33 1.33
N ALA A 87 3.91 11.55 1.18
CA ALA A 87 4.59 12.71 1.75
C ALA A 87 4.00 14.05 1.28
N ARG A 88 3.62 14.17 0.00
CA ARG A 88 2.99 15.37 -0.52
C ARG A 88 1.56 15.52 0.02
N VAL A 89 0.82 14.44 0.12
CA VAL A 89 -0.52 14.46 0.71
C VAL A 89 -0.44 14.93 2.16
N ASN A 90 0.48 14.37 2.96
CA ASN A 90 0.66 14.75 4.37
C ASN A 90 1.13 16.21 4.58
N GLN A 91 1.76 16.83 3.57
CA GLN A 91 2.05 18.27 3.58
C GLN A 91 0.81 19.13 3.32
N VAL A 92 -0.15 18.64 2.55
CA VAL A 92 -1.32 19.41 2.11
C VAL A 92 -2.51 19.24 3.06
N THR A 93 -2.74 18.02 3.55
CA THR A 93 -3.91 17.70 4.38
C THR A 93 -4.04 18.53 5.66
N PRO A 94 -2.97 18.94 6.37
CA PRO A 94 -3.10 19.83 7.52
C PRO A 94 -3.77 21.17 7.18
N HIS A 95 -3.43 21.76 6.04
CA HIS A 95 -4.05 23.01 5.58
C HIS A 95 -5.51 22.82 5.21
N LEU A 96 -5.83 21.72 4.51
CA LEU A 96 -7.19 21.40 4.14
C LEU A 96 -8.06 21.11 5.38
N PHE A 97 -7.55 20.35 6.34
CA PHE A 97 -8.31 19.99 7.53
C PHE A 97 -8.36 21.09 8.58
N ALA A 98 -7.43 22.05 8.55
CA ALA A 98 -7.58 23.29 9.32
C ALA A 98 -8.75 24.13 8.80
N ARG A 99 -9.01 24.09 7.50
CA ARG A 99 -10.16 24.79 6.90
C ARG A 99 -11.48 24.05 7.10
N ALA A 100 -11.49 22.73 6.86
CA ALA A 100 -12.67 21.89 7.01
C ALA A 100 -12.28 20.41 7.23
N ALA A 101 -12.52 19.90 8.42
CA ALA A 101 -12.15 18.53 8.81
C ALA A 101 -13.35 17.58 8.95
N THR A 102 -14.56 18.04 8.65
CA THR A 102 -15.79 17.24 8.73
C THR A 102 -16.56 17.34 7.42
N PRO A 103 -17.42 16.34 7.09
CA PRO A 103 -18.30 16.44 5.92
C PRO A 103 -19.16 17.70 5.92
N GLN A 104 -19.66 18.10 7.11
CA GLN A 104 -20.50 19.31 7.28
C GLN A 104 -19.73 20.57 6.88
N ALA A 105 -18.53 20.76 7.41
CA ALA A 105 -17.70 21.91 7.12
C ALA A 105 -17.24 21.91 5.65
N MET A 106 -16.78 20.74 5.14
CA MET A 106 -16.23 20.60 3.80
C MET A 106 -17.29 20.86 2.70
N ALA A 107 -18.54 20.43 2.92
CA ALA A 107 -19.62 20.66 1.98
C ALA A 107 -19.95 22.15 1.76
N GLN A 108 -19.52 23.04 2.66
CA GLN A 108 -19.74 24.47 2.60
C GLN A 108 -18.54 25.25 2.01
N VAL A 109 -17.39 24.59 1.82
CA VAL A 109 -16.20 25.26 1.25
C VAL A 109 -16.40 25.39 -0.27
N PRO A 110 -16.14 26.56 -0.85
CA PRO A 110 -16.12 26.73 -2.30
C PRO A 110 -15.11 25.78 -2.96
N VAL A 111 -15.47 25.21 -4.11
CA VAL A 111 -14.62 24.23 -4.81
C VAL A 111 -13.27 24.83 -5.20
N ASP A 112 -13.26 26.10 -5.61
CA ASP A 112 -12.05 26.83 -6.00
C ASP A 112 -11.08 27.04 -4.80
N GLU A 113 -11.62 27.24 -3.60
CA GLU A 113 -10.82 27.31 -2.37
C GLU A 113 -10.17 25.95 -2.06
N VAL A 114 -10.95 24.85 -2.12
CA VAL A 114 -10.40 23.50 -1.97
C VAL A 114 -9.36 23.20 -3.05
N GLU A 115 -9.63 23.58 -4.32
CA GLU A 115 -8.71 23.41 -5.43
C GLU A 115 -7.38 24.13 -5.18
N ALA A 116 -7.42 25.38 -4.71
CA ALA A 116 -6.23 26.14 -4.39
C ALA A 116 -5.35 25.42 -3.35
N ILE A 117 -5.97 24.86 -2.30
CA ILE A 117 -5.27 24.14 -1.24
C ILE A 117 -4.67 22.83 -1.76
N VAL A 118 -5.43 22.03 -2.52
CA VAL A 118 -5.00 20.69 -2.96
C VAL A 118 -4.18 20.70 -4.24
N ARG A 119 -3.90 21.85 -4.83
CA ARG A 119 -3.14 22.02 -6.08
C ARG A 119 -1.81 21.26 -6.10
N PRO A 120 -1.02 21.21 -5.01
CA PRO A 120 0.23 20.45 -5.00
C PRO A 120 0.07 18.93 -5.17
N CYS A 121 -1.14 18.38 -4.93
CA CYS A 121 -1.42 16.95 -5.10
C CYS A 121 -1.69 16.54 -6.56
N GLY A 122 -1.73 17.47 -7.51
CA GLY A 122 -2.09 17.21 -8.91
C GLY A 122 -3.57 16.83 -9.10
N LEU A 123 -4.07 16.93 -10.32
CA LEU A 123 -5.49 16.70 -10.65
C LEU A 123 -6.47 17.53 -9.79
N ALA A 124 -6.01 18.68 -9.32
CA ALA A 124 -6.69 19.49 -8.30
C ALA A 124 -8.15 19.83 -8.64
N PRO A 125 -8.52 20.22 -9.87
CA PRO A 125 -9.93 20.52 -10.20
C PRO A 125 -10.86 19.32 -9.99
N LYS A 126 -10.42 18.12 -10.39
CA LYS A 126 -11.19 16.88 -10.23
C LYS A 126 -11.28 16.46 -8.76
N LYS A 127 -10.16 16.52 -8.04
CA LYS A 127 -10.08 16.15 -6.63
C LYS A 127 -10.91 17.09 -5.76
N ALA A 128 -10.82 18.40 -5.96
CA ALA A 128 -11.58 19.38 -5.21
C ALA A 128 -13.10 19.18 -5.37
N ARG A 129 -13.57 19.06 -6.62
CA ARG A 129 -14.99 18.76 -6.88
C ARG A 129 -15.43 17.48 -6.20
N ALA A 130 -14.65 16.40 -6.34
CA ALA A 130 -14.96 15.12 -5.72
C ALA A 130 -15.05 15.23 -4.20
N ILE A 131 -14.11 15.92 -3.54
CA ILE A 131 -14.10 16.10 -2.08
C ILE A 131 -15.33 16.87 -1.60
N VAL A 132 -15.69 17.97 -2.24
CA VAL A 132 -16.87 18.75 -1.86
C VAL A 132 -18.16 17.97 -2.12
N GLU A 133 -18.26 17.30 -3.27
CA GLU A 133 -19.45 16.55 -3.66
C GLU A 133 -19.66 15.31 -2.81
N LEU A 134 -18.60 14.51 -2.54
CA LEU A 134 -18.73 13.38 -1.64
C LEU A 134 -19.16 13.82 -0.24
N SER A 135 -18.70 14.98 0.23
CA SER A 135 -19.11 15.51 1.54
C SER A 135 -20.59 15.84 1.59
N LYS A 136 -21.15 16.41 0.50
CA LYS A 136 -22.60 16.64 0.37
C LYS A 136 -23.38 15.33 0.36
N ILE A 137 -22.91 14.33 -0.39
CA ILE A 137 -23.54 12.99 -0.44
C ILE A 137 -23.51 12.31 0.93
N LEU A 138 -22.39 12.40 1.65
CA LEU A 138 -22.29 11.87 3.02
C LEU A 138 -23.35 12.49 3.94
N LEU A 139 -23.60 13.79 3.83
CA LEU A 139 -24.65 14.46 4.60
C LEU A 139 -26.06 13.98 4.21
N GLN A 140 -26.31 13.90 2.91
CA GLN A 140 -27.64 13.60 2.39
C GLN A 140 -28.05 12.14 2.57
N ARG A 141 -27.11 11.20 2.42
CA ARG A 141 -27.41 9.77 2.38
C ARG A 141 -26.85 8.95 3.53
N HIS A 142 -25.82 9.47 4.22
CA HIS A 142 -25.08 8.73 5.23
C HIS A 142 -24.96 9.47 6.58
N GLN A 143 -25.86 10.46 6.85
CA GLN A 143 -25.92 11.20 8.11
C GLN A 143 -24.57 11.86 8.49
N GLY A 144 -23.77 12.27 7.50
CA GLY A 144 -22.45 12.86 7.69
C GLY A 144 -21.37 11.85 8.12
N ARG A 145 -21.58 10.56 7.95
CA ARG A 145 -20.60 9.52 8.27
C ARG A 145 -20.10 8.85 7.02
N VAL A 146 -18.86 8.40 7.05
CA VAL A 146 -18.31 7.54 5.98
C VAL A 146 -18.93 6.15 6.14
N PRO A 147 -19.57 5.58 5.09
CA PRO A 147 -20.15 4.25 5.18
C PRO A 147 -19.07 3.17 5.30
N ASP A 148 -19.36 2.12 6.06
CA ASP A 148 -18.56 0.91 6.22
C ASP A 148 -18.97 -0.21 5.25
N ASP A 149 -19.36 0.19 4.05
CA ASP A 149 -19.84 -0.67 2.98
C ASP A 149 -19.14 -0.34 1.65
N PHE A 150 -18.69 -1.37 0.93
CA PHE A 150 -17.94 -1.21 -0.32
C PHE A 150 -18.77 -0.53 -1.42
N GLU A 151 -20.01 -0.95 -1.60
CA GLU A 151 -20.87 -0.43 -2.66
C GLU A 151 -21.20 1.05 -2.41
N ALA A 152 -21.53 1.39 -1.18
CA ALA A 152 -21.79 2.76 -0.78
C ALA A 152 -20.55 3.66 -0.94
N LEU A 153 -19.34 3.16 -0.60
CA LEU A 153 -18.10 3.89 -0.82
C LEU A 153 -17.80 4.11 -2.30
N GLU A 154 -17.97 3.09 -3.13
CA GLU A 154 -17.69 3.17 -4.57
C GLU A 154 -18.66 4.07 -5.34
N GLN A 155 -19.83 4.36 -4.77
CA GLN A 155 -20.77 5.36 -5.31
C GLN A 155 -20.35 6.82 -5.03
N LEU A 156 -19.38 7.04 -4.13
CA LEU A 156 -18.91 8.39 -3.84
C LEU A 156 -18.00 8.92 -4.95
N PRO A 157 -18.13 10.19 -5.33
CA PRO A 157 -17.26 10.82 -6.33
C PRO A 157 -15.79 10.68 -6.02
N GLY A 158 -15.00 10.21 -6.99
CA GLY A 158 -13.55 10.03 -6.84
C GLY A 158 -13.13 8.80 -6.03
N VAL A 159 -14.06 7.99 -5.59
CA VAL A 159 -13.81 6.75 -4.84
C VAL A 159 -13.99 5.55 -5.76
N GLY A 160 -12.88 4.95 -6.20
CA GLY A 160 -12.90 3.68 -6.92
C GLY A 160 -12.61 2.51 -5.99
N HIS A 161 -12.66 1.29 -6.53
CA HIS A 161 -12.45 0.04 -5.79
C HIS A 161 -11.22 0.04 -4.89
N LYS A 162 -10.06 0.55 -5.38
CA LYS A 162 -8.85 0.65 -4.58
C LYS A 162 -9.01 1.60 -3.40
N THR A 163 -9.60 2.77 -3.61
CA THR A 163 -9.83 3.76 -2.54
C THR A 163 -10.77 3.19 -1.48
N ALA A 164 -11.89 2.61 -1.90
CA ALA A 164 -12.83 1.93 -1.02
C ALA A 164 -12.13 0.82 -0.21
N SER A 165 -11.32 -0.02 -0.86
CA SER A 165 -10.57 -1.09 -0.19
C SER A 165 -9.59 -0.57 0.87
N VAL A 166 -8.90 0.57 0.61
CA VAL A 166 -8.00 1.18 1.61
C VAL A 166 -8.81 1.70 2.80
N VAL A 167 -9.90 2.40 2.55
CA VAL A 167 -10.76 2.95 3.62
C VAL A 167 -11.36 1.81 4.46
N MET A 168 -11.91 0.76 3.83
CA MET A 168 -12.43 -0.41 4.53
C MET A 168 -11.38 -1.09 5.40
N ALA A 169 -10.17 -1.27 4.86
CA ALA A 169 -9.07 -1.89 5.60
C ALA A 169 -8.59 -1.05 6.78
N GLN A 170 -8.40 0.25 6.58
CA GLN A 170 -7.69 1.11 7.53
C GLN A 170 -8.61 1.85 8.51
N ALA A 171 -9.80 2.26 8.08
CA ALA A 171 -10.75 2.94 8.95
C ALA A 171 -11.66 1.96 9.72
N PHE A 172 -12.05 0.85 9.08
CA PHE A 172 -13.04 -0.07 9.63
C PHE A 172 -12.48 -1.45 9.99
N GLY A 173 -11.20 -1.72 9.71
CA GLY A 173 -10.58 -3.01 10.00
C GLY A 173 -11.13 -4.18 9.16
N VAL A 174 -11.98 -3.91 8.18
CA VAL A 174 -12.56 -4.93 7.30
C VAL A 174 -11.46 -5.52 6.42
N PRO A 175 -11.30 -6.86 6.39
CA PRO A 175 -10.27 -7.47 5.57
C PRO A 175 -10.43 -7.15 4.09
N ALA A 176 -9.53 -6.34 3.55
CA ALA A 176 -9.45 -5.94 2.16
C ALA A 176 -8.00 -6.04 1.65
N PHE A 177 -7.83 -6.26 0.35
CA PHE A 177 -6.50 -6.34 -0.26
C PHE A 177 -6.41 -5.32 -1.40
N PRO A 178 -6.20 -4.02 -1.08
CA PRO A 178 -6.09 -2.98 -2.11
C PRO A 178 -4.84 -3.23 -2.96
N ILE A 179 -5.02 -3.46 -4.25
CA ILE A 179 -3.91 -3.70 -5.17
C ILE A 179 -3.45 -2.39 -5.80
N ASP A 180 -2.22 -2.02 -5.50
CA ASP A 180 -1.55 -0.90 -6.16
C ASP A 180 -0.49 -1.40 -7.16
N THR A 181 0.21 -0.45 -7.80
CA THR A 181 1.26 -0.77 -8.77
C THR A 181 2.46 -1.51 -8.14
N HIS A 182 2.75 -1.29 -6.84
CA HIS A 182 3.79 -2.03 -6.13
C HIS A 182 3.37 -3.49 -5.95
N ILE A 183 2.18 -3.73 -5.40
CA ILE A 183 1.67 -5.07 -5.16
C ILE A 183 1.52 -5.85 -6.47
N HIS A 184 0.94 -5.23 -7.50
CA HIS A 184 0.77 -5.86 -8.80
C HIS A 184 2.10 -6.28 -9.43
N ARG A 185 3.12 -5.40 -9.36
CA ARG A 185 4.48 -5.69 -9.82
C ARG A 185 5.15 -6.81 -9.03
N LEU A 186 5.13 -6.73 -7.71
CA LEU A 186 5.80 -7.68 -6.85
C LEU A 186 5.15 -9.06 -6.92
N ALA A 187 3.84 -9.13 -6.93
CA ALA A 187 3.11 -10.38 -7.09
C ALA A 187 3.51 -11.15 -8.37
N GLN A 188 3.75 -10.44 -9.48
CA GLN A 188 4.27 -11.03 -10.71
C GLN A 188 5.73 -11.48 -10.56
N ARG A 189 6.61 -10.64 -10.00
CA ARG A 189 8.02 -10.98 -9.76
C ARG A 189 8.18 -12.20 -8.84
N TRP A 190 7.32 -12.33 -7.86
CA TRP A 190 7.29 -13.45 -6.92
C TRP A 190 6.54 -14.67 -7.46
N GLY A 191 5.93 -14.56 -8.65
CA GLY A 191 5.18 -15.64 -9.27
C GLY A 191 3.94 -16.06 -8.48
N LEU A 192 3.31 -15.11 -7.81
CA LEU A 192 2.06 -15.29 -7.08
C LEU A 192 0.83 -15.09 -7.96
N THR A 193 0.99 -14.40 -9.09
CA THR A 193 -0.05 -14.16 -10.09
C THR A 193 0.56 -14.17 -11.48
N ASP A 194 -0.30 -14.40 -12.48
CA ASP A 194 0.07 -14.25 -13.90
C ASP A 194 0.00 -12.79 -14.36
N GLY A 195 -0.55 -11.90 -13.52
CA GLY A 195 -0.53 -10.44 -13.72
C GLY A 195 -1.28 -9.96 -14.95
N ARG A 196 -2.36 -10.62 -15.38
CA ARG A 196 -3.15 -10.21 -16.55
C ARG A 196 -3.74 -8.82 -16.37
N ASN A 197 -4.29 -8.56 -15.18
CA ASN A 197 -4.80 -7.27 -14.74
C ASN A 197 -4.80 -7.22 -13.20
N VAL A 198 -5.15 -6.05 -12.65
CA VAL A 198 -5.20 -5.80 -11.19
C VAL A 198 -6.22 -6.70 -10.50
N GLN A 199 -7.40 -6.88 -11.09
CA GLN A 199 -8.48 -7.72 -10.55
C GLN A 199 -8.06 -9.20 -10.46
N GLN A 200 -7.33 -9.71 -11.46
CA GLN A 200 -6.77 -11.06 -11.38
C GLN A 200 -5.75 -11.18 -10.26
N THR A 201 -4.87 -10.19 -10.11
CA THR A 201 -3.90 -10.15 -9.02
C THR A 201 -4.57 -10.17 -7.65
N GLU A 202 -5.62 -9.38 -7.47
CA GLU A 202 -6.39 -9.35 -6.23
C GLU A 202 -6.98 -10.73 -5.90
N ARG A 203 -7.67 -11.35 -6.88
CA ARG A 203 -8.24 -12.70 -6.71
C ARG A 203 -7.17 -13.75 -6.36
N ASP A 204 -6.03 -13.71 -7.03
CA ASP A 204 -4.94 -14.66 -6.80
C ASP A 204 -4.34 -14.50 -5.41
N LEU A 205 -4.08 -13.26 -4.98
CA LEU A 205 -3.51 -13.00 -3.66
C LEU A 205 -4.50 -13.32 -2.53
N LYS A 206 -5.79 -13.00 -2.70
CA LYS A 206 -6.84 -13.37 -1.74
C LYS A 206 -7.00 -14.88 -1.57
N ARG A 207 -6.71 -15.68 -2.60
CA ARG A 207 -6.71 -17.16 -2.52
C ARG A 207 -5.46 -17.73 -1.84
N LEU A 208 -4.33 -17.04 -1.95
CA LEU A 208 -3.04 -17.49 -1.46
C LEU A 208 -2.80 -17.13 0.01
N PHE A 209 -3.27 -15.97 0.44
CA PHE A 209 -3.01 -15.45 1.78
C PHE A 209 -4.23 -15.56 2.70
N PRO A 210 -4.02 -15.86 4.00
CA PRO A 210 -5.09 -15.87 4.98
C PRO A 210 -5.79 -14.51 5.07
N ARG A 211 -7.11 -14.51 5.16
CA ARG A 211 -7.92 -13.28 5.15
C ARG A 211 -7.50 -12.28 6.24
N GLN A 212 -7.17 -12.76 7.43
CA GLN A 212 -6.74 -11.93 8.55
C GLN A 212 -5.40 -11.19 8.31
N SER A 213 -4.58 -11.65 7.36
CA SER A 213 -3.31 -11.01 7.02
C SER A 213 -3.43 -9.87 6.01
N TRP A 214 -4.56 -9.74 5.29
CA TRP A 214 -4.65 -8.87 4.12
C TRP A 214 -4.37 -7.40 4.44
N ASN A 215 -4.95 -6.87 5.53
CA ASN A 215 -4.79 -5.45 5.89
C ASN A 215 -3.34 -5.07 6.26
N LYS A 216 -2.60 -5.98 6.86
CA LYS A 216 -1.18 -5.78 7.18
C LYS A 216 -0.30 -6.06 5.97
N LEU A 217 -0.53 -7.19 5.32
CA LEU A 217 0.30 -7.67 4.22
C LEU A 217 0.36 -6.71 3.03
N HIS A 218 -0.76 -6.05 2.68
CA HIS A 218 -0.71 -5.10 1.57
C HIS A 218 0.24 -3.92 1.85
N LEU A 219 0.29 -3.40 3.08
CA LEU A 219 1.24 -2.36 3.48
C LEU A 219 2.68 -2.90 3.49
N GLN A 220 2.90 -4.12 4.02
CA GLN A 220 4.21 -4.77 4.00
C GLN A 220 4.76 -4.91 2.58
N ILE A 221 3.92 -5.33 1.61
CA ILE A 221 4.32 -5.44 0.21
C ILE A 221 4.65 -4.06 -0.38
N ILE A 222 3.88 -3.02 -0.07
CA ILE A 222 4.16 -1.66 -0.52
C ILE A 222 5.51 -1.18 0.02
N PHE A 223 5.77 -1.36 1.31
CA PHE A 223 7.04 -0.97 1.95
C PHE A 223 8.21 -1.71 1.31
N TYR A 224 8.12 -3.03 1.19
CA TYR A 224 9.14 -3.82 0.51
C TYR A 224 9.36 -3.38 -0.94
N GLY A 225 8.30 -3.00 -1.63
CA GLY A 225 8.35 -2.51 -3.00
C GLY A 225 9.02 -1.15 -3.15
N ARG A 226 9.01 -0.33 -2.09
CA ARG A 226 9.70 0.96 -2.03
C ARG A 226 11.16 0.80 -1.63
N ASP A 227 11.43 -0.04 -0.65
CA ASP A 227 12.77 -0.16 -0.03
C ASP A 227 13.71 -1.08 -0.82
N HIS A 228 13.21 -2.22 -1.31
CA HIS A 228 14.06 -3.29 -1.84
C HIS A 228 13.74 -3.68 -3.29
N CYS A 229 12.46 -3.75 -3.65
CA CYS A 229 12.05 -4.25 -4.97
C CYS A 229 11.42 -3.14 -5.81
N THR A 230 12.18 -2.07 -6.06
CA THR A 230 11.70 -0.90 -6.80
C THR A 230 11.42 -1.23 -8.28
N ALA A 231 10.69 -0.34 -8.96
CA ALA A 231 10.33 -0.54 -10.36
C ALA A 231 11.56 -0.55 -11.30
N ARG A 232 12.58 0.26 -10.98
CA ARG A 232 13.80 0.42 -11.79
C ARG A 232 15.01 -0.30 -11.21
N GLY A 233 15.09 -0.44 -9.89
CA GLY A 233 16.25 -1.02 -9.20
C GLY A 233 16.20 -2.54 -9.02
N CYS A 234 15.08 -3.19 -9.33
CA CYS A 234 14.96 -4.64 -9.30
C CYS A 234 14.15 -5.14 -10.49
N ASP A 235 14.61 -6.18 -11.12
CA ASP A 235 13.96 -6.85 -12.26
C ASP A 235 13.42 -8.25 -11.91
N GLY A 236 13.42 -8.60 -10.65
CA GLY A 236 13.03 -9.94 -10.17
C GLY A 236 14.21 -10.90 -9.97
N THR A 237 15.45 -10.45 -10.19
CA THR A 237 16.68 -11.25 -10.02
C THR A 237 17.61 -10.70 -8.93
N VAL A 238 17.40 -9.47 -8.47
CA VAL A 238 18.38 -8.72 -7.67
C VAL A 238 18.08 -8.71 -6.19
N CYS A 239 16.86 -8.32 -5.78
CA CYS A 239 16.56 -8.12 -4.37
C CYS A 239 16.52 -9.46 -3.58
N PRO A 240 16.75 -9.42 -2.25
CA PRO A 240 16.84 -10.63 -1.42
C PRO A 240 15.67 -11.58 -1.62
N LEU A 241 14.44 -11.11 -1.46
CA LEU A 241 13.25 -11.96 -1.57
C LEU A 241 13.06 -12.57 -2.98
N CYS A 242 13.39 -11.83 -4.05
CA CYS A 242 13.38 -12.41 -5.40
C CYS A 242 14.41 -13.53 -5.56
N ARG A 243 15.59 -13.41 -4.93
CA ARG A 243 16.63 -14.44 -4.93
C ARG A 243 16.25 -15.64 -4.08
N GLU A 244 15.66 -15.44 -2.91
CA GLU A 244 15.15 -16.51 -2.05
C GLU A 244 14.10 -17.35 -2.77
N LEU A 245 13.14 -16.69 -3.44
CA LEU A 245 12.06 -17.38 -4.16
C LEU A 245 12.54 -18.08 -5.46
N TYR A 246 13.55 -17.53 -6.09
CA TYR A 246 14.06 -18.00 -7.37
C TYR A 246 15.61 -17.95 -7.45
N PRO A 247 16.32 -18.79 -6.69
CA PRO A 247 17.80 -18.72 -6.60
C PRO A 247 18.53 -18.87 -7.95
N ARG A 248 17.87 -19.51 -8.92
CA ARG A 248 18.44 -19.79 -10.26
C ARG A 248 17.90 -18.87 -11.36
N ARG A 249 17.06 -17.89 -11.02
CA ARG A 249 16.55 -16.97 -12.01
C ARG A 249 17.68 -16.09 -12.54
N ARG A 250 17.90 -16.14 -13.85
CA ARG A 250 18.87 -15.31 -14.57
C ARG A 250 18.19 -14.32 -15.51
N THR A 251 16.96 -14.61 -15.91
CA THR A 251 16.18 -13.78 -16.83
C THR A 251 15.32 -12.79 -16.06
N PRO A 252 15.40 -11.50 -16.38
CA PRO A 252 14.50 -10.49 -15.82
C PRO A 252 13.03 -10.82 -16.00
N VAL A 253 12.22 -10.39 -15.06
CA VAL A 253 10.75 -10.52 -15.14
C VAL A 253 10.18 -9.25 -15.73
N THR A 254 9.68 -9.35 -16.95
CA THR A 254 8.86 -8.30 -17.55
C THR A 254 7.47 -8.35 -16.92
N TRP A 255 7.14 -7.37 -16.09
CA TRP A 255 5.83 -7.30 -15.47
C TRP A 255 4.85 -6.47 -16.31
N ARG A 256 3.60 -6.89 -16.32
CA ARG A 256 2.51 -6.18 -17.01
C ARG A 256 2.00 -5.05 -16.13
N LYS A 257 1.91 -3.86 -16.69
CA LYS A 257 1.22 -2.74 -16.04
C LYS A 257 -0.28 -3.03 -16.06
N GLY A 258 -0.94 -2.89 -14.94
CA GLY A 258 -2.39 -3.01 -14.83
C GLY A 258 -3.11 -1.77 -15.33
#